data_d03811908d8935dba6596ace4b1667c9
#
_entry.id   d03811908d8935dba6596ace4b1667c9
#
_cell.length_a   1.000
_cell.length_b   1.000
_cell.length_c   1.000
_cell.angle_alpha   90.00
_cell.angle_beta   90.00
_cell.angle_gamma   90.00
#
_symmetry.space_group_name_H-M   'P 1'
#
loop_
_entity.id
_entity.type
_entity.pdbx_description
1 polymer ?
#
loop_
_entity_poly.entity_id
_entity_poly.type
_entity_poly.pdbx_seq_one_letter_code
_entity_poly.pdbx_strand_id
1 'polypeptide(L)' 'MAKRTGEKYLSILLAAIKIFARYGYHRTRVSDIAREAGVADGTVYIYFNSKED' A
#
# COMPACT_ATOMS: atom_id res chain seq x y z
N MET A 1 0.39 12.16 19.14
CA MET A 1 -0.12 11.88 18.28
C MET A 1 0.01 10.66 17.55
N ALA A 2 -0.97 10.07 17.23
CA ALA A 2 -1.01 8.86 16.52
C ALA A 2 -0.72 9.02 15.08
N LYS A 3 -0.07 10.09 14.79
CA LYS A 3 0.15 10.36 13.47
C LYS A 3 1.07 9.51 12.76
N ARG A 4 2.00 8.91 13.46
CA ARG A 4 2.94 8.08 12.86
C ARG A 4 2.32 6.94 12.10
N THR A 5 1.40 6.26 12.75
CA THR A 5 0.70 5.18 12.11
C THR A 5 -0.15 5.71 10.97
N GLY A 6 -0.75 6.85 11.18
CA GLY A 6 -1.58 7.44 10.16
C GLY A 6 -0.79 7.81 8.92
N GLU A 7 0.41 8.34 9.10
CA GLU A 7 1.22 8.73 7.98
C GLU A 7 1.63 7.53 7.14
N LYS A 8 2.01 6.47 7.80
CA LYS A 8 2.43 5.29 7.07
C LYS A 8 1.24 4.65 6.36
N TYR A 9 0.12 4.61 7.03
CA TYR A 9 -1.09 4.08 6.41
C TYR A 9 -1.46 4.89 5.17
N LEU A 10 -1.41 6.21 5.28
CA LEU A 10 -1.74 7.07 4.16
C LEU A 10 -0.76 6.90 3.01
N SER A 11 0.52 6.75 3.32
CA SER A 11 1.51 6.53 2.28
C SER A 11 1.21 5.27 1.49
N ILE A 12 0.87 4.20 2.20
CA ILE A 12 0.56 2.94 1.55
C ILE A 12 -0.74 3.05 0.78
N LEU A 13 -1.72 3.72 1.36
CA LEU A 13 -3.00 3.89 0.70
C LEU A 13 -2.87 4.67 -0.60
N LEU A 14 -2.13 5.77 -0.56
CA LEU A 14 -1.92 6.57 -1.75
C LEU A 14 -1.14 5.81 -2.80
N ALA A 15 -0.16 5.03 -2.36
CA ALA A 15 0.61 4.20 -3.28
C ALA A 15 -0.30 3.18 -3.94
N ALA A 16 -1.19 2.58 -3.16
CA ALA A 16 -2.13 1.60 -3.71
C ALA A 16 -3.03 2.24 -4.75
N ILE A 17 -3.52 3.44 -4.45
CA ILE A 17 -4.40 4.12 -5.39
C ILE A 17 -3.67 4.42 -6.69
N LYS A 18 -2.43 4.87 -6.60
CA LYS A 18 -1.65 5.15 -7.79
C LYS A 18 -1.44 3.90 -8.63
N ILE A 19 -1.11 2.81 -7.97
CA ILE A 19 -0.85 1.56 -8.68
C ILE A 19 -2.13 1.01 -9.29
N PHE A 20 -3.24 1.10 -8.56
CA PHE A 20 -4.52 0.65 -9.10
C PHE A 20 -4.89 1.47 -10.33
N ALA A 21 -4.67 2.77 -10.28
CA ALA A 21 -5.02 3.64 -11.39
C ALA A 21 -4.15 3.36 -12.61
N ARG A 22 -2.90 2.97 -12.36
CA ARG A 22 -1.98 2.73 -13.46
C ARG A 22 -2.14 1.35 -14.10
N TYR A 23 -2.25 0.33 -13.27
CA TYR A 23 -2.27 -1.04 -13.78
C TYR A 23 -3.60 -1.75 -13.65
N GLY A 24 -4.51 -1.22 -12.85
CA GLY A 24 -5.76 -1.90 -12.58
C GLY A 24 -5.66 -2.75 -11.34
N TYR A 25 -6.78 -2.95 -10.67
CA TYR A 25 -6.79 -3.69 -9.42
C TYR A 25 -6.28 -5.11 -9.57
N HIS A 26 -6.75 -5.79 -10.61
CA HIS A 26 -6.37 -7.19 -10.79
C HIS A 26 -4.91 -7.39 -11.12
N ARG A 27 -4.27 -6.39 -11.68
CA ARG A 27 -2.87 -6.51 -12.03
C ARG A 27 -1.95 -6.00 -10.94
N THR A 28 -2.52 -5.44 -9.90
CA THR A 28 -1.72 -4.86 -8.83
C THR A 28 -1.26 -5.92 -7.86
N ARG A 29 -0.01 -5.84 -7.43
CA ARG A 29 0.54 -6.74 -6.46
C ARG A 29 1.00 -5.97 -5.26
N VAL A 30 1.04 -6.64 -4.10
CA VAL A 30 1.50 -6.00 -2.88
C VAL A 30 2.91 -5.46 -3.04
N SER A 31 3.77 -6.19 -3.74
CA SER A 31 5.14 -5.72 -3.92
C SER A 31 5.20 -4.43 -4.71
N ASP A 32 4.26 -4.22 -5.65
CA ASP A 32 4.22 -2.98 -6.40
C ASP A 32 3.85 -1.83 -5.48
N ILE A 33 2.88 -2.06 -4.61
CA ILE A 33 2.43 -1.04 -3.68
C ILE A 33 3.56 -0.72 -2.70
N ALA A 34 4.23 -1.74 -2.20
CA ALA A 34 5.32 -1.54 -1.26
C ALA A 34 6.43 -0.72 -1.89
N ARG A 35 6.74 -1.01 -3.14
CA ARG A 35 7.79 -0.28 -3.83
C ARG A 35 7.41 1.18 -4.01
N GLU A 36 6.18 1.42 -4.39
CA GLU A 36 5.71 2.78 -4.58
C GLU A 36 5.69 3.56 -3.27
N ALA A 37 5.32 2.89 -2.19
CA ALA A 37 5.26 3.52 -0.88
C ALA A 37 6.62 3.63 -0.20
N GLY A 38 7.61 2.90 -0.72
CA GLY A 38 8.94 2.94 -0.12
C GLY A 38 9.04 2.12 1.15
N VAL A 39 8.28 1.04 1.24
CA VAL A 39 8.30 0.18 2.42
C VAL A 39 8.47 -1.27 1.99
N ALA A 40 8.70 -2.13 2.97
CA ALA A 40 8.83 -3.56 2.68
C ALA A 40 7.46 -4.17 2.47
N ASP A 41 7.41 -5.29 1.75
CA ASP A 41 6.16 -5.98 1.51
C ASP A 41 5.46 -6.32 2.82
N GLY A 42 6.21 -6.77 3.80
CA GLY A 42 5.63 -7.12 5.08
C GLY A 42 4.92 -5.96 5.75
N THR A 43 5.43 -4.75 5.52
CA THR A 43 4.81 -3.57 6.09
C THR A 43 3.43 -3.35 5.50
N VAL A 44 3.29 -3.60 4.20
CA VAL A 44 1.99 -3.46 3.56
C VAL A 44 1.01 -4.46 4.16
N TYR A 45 1.47 -5.69 4.39
CA TYR A 45 0.60 -6.71 4.96
C TYR A 45 0.18 -6.40 6.39
N ILE A 46 0.98 -5.66 7.11
CA ILE A 46 0.61 -5.26 8.47
C ILE A 46 -0.62 -4.36 8.44
N TYR A 47 -0.69 -3.48 7.45
CA TYR A 47 -1.81 -2.56 7.34
C TYR A 47 -2.97 -3.15 6.56
N PHE A 48 -2.67 -4.03 5.61
CA PHE A 48 -3.71 -4.64 4.80
C PHE A 48 -3.42 -6.11 4.73
N ASN A 49 -4.34 -6.95 5.16
CA ASN A 49 -4.10 -8.38 5.14
C ASN A 49 -3.90 -8.91 3.75
N SER A 50 -4.59 -8.34 2.81
CA SER A 50 -4.38 -8.70 1.43
C SER A 50 -4.95 -7.56 0.62
N LYS A 51 -4.66 -7.55 -0.66
CA LYS A 51 -5.16 -6.47 -1.47
C LYS A 51 -6.67 -6.57 -1.65
N GLU A 52 -7.25 -7.69 -1.35
CA GLU A 52 -8.68 -7.85 -1.44
C GLU A 52 -9.39 -7.20 -0.29
N ASP A 53 -8.68 -6.94 0.77
CA ASP A 53 -9.26 -6.23 1.86
C ASP A 53 -9.26 -4.75 1.57
#